data_3cf9e8eb8fc4e9d4ecd87860ecde868b
#
_entry.id   3cf9e8eb8fc4e9d4ecd87860ecde868b
#
_cell.length_a   1.000
_cell.length_b   1.000
_cell.length_c   1.000
_cell.angle_alpha   90.00
_cell.angle_beta   90.00
_cell.angle_gamma   90.00
#
_symmetry.space_group_name_H-M   'P 1'
#
loop_
_entity.id
_entity.type
_entity.pdbx_description
1 polymer ?
#
loop_
_entity_poly.entity_id
_entity_poly.type
_entity_poly.pdbx_seq_one_letter_code
_entity_poly.pdbx_strand_id
1 'polypeptide(L)'
;AGWLDACKPAERYVLLRLLTGGSLRAGVPASRIKAAIAAMSESITADEVEEVWHALTPPYDDLFAWIEARGARPDTDGKPVFRPFMHGTEVSAETVENRAPDADWLVEFLWNGARVQWVQAGGVVRLFSRDGDDLSPAFPELTSPLPVDVVLDGQLMVDRRTGTGTELGTAEDLERRVQRKTATSAQLRDRPARLKVFDVLAVEGEDLRGLPLRDRRMRLERLAREHGLDPSPLLDPASVVELHQGLAAVAGTKGLILKRGDRPYGARGLGLRAGANRGDDWLKWPRAAHRFSAVLLYVQRTAGGPSAAFHEFTLGAVTEDTEGPSLVPIGKVSPTGLTAEELAQISAFAKENTRERFGPVRSIEAGIVLEVACERIEGSARRKSGLRLITPRLLCVRQDVPWQHAHTLQSLLNLIA
;
A
#
# COMPACT_ATOMS: atom_id res chain seq x y z
N ALA A 1 34.34 -0.45 25.64
CA ALA A 1 34.32 0.99 25.96
C ALA A 1 35.31 1.75 25.05
N GLY A 2 36.58 1.39 24.99
CA GLY A 2 37.61 2.19 24.28
C GLY A 2 37.33 2.44 22.78
N TRP A 3 36.71 1.51 22.08
CA TRP A 3 36.35 1.75 20.66
C TRP A 3 35.24 2.80 20.51
N LEU A 4 34.27 2.81 21.42
CA LEU A 4 33.21 3.81 21.39
C LEU A 4 33.74 5.21 21.72
N ASP A 5 34.73 5.31 22.58
CA ASP A 5 35.34 6.58 22.95
C ASP A 5 36.20 7.16 21.82
N ALA A 6 36.85 6.28 21.03
CA ALA A 6 37.64 6.68 19.87
C ALA A 6 36.81 7.07 18.63
N CYS A 7 35.55 6.66 18.57
CA CYS A 7 34.67 6.91 17.41
C CYS A 7 33.97 8.28 17.48
N LYS A 8 33.82 8.92 16.33
CA LYS A 8 32.92 10.08 16.17
C LYS A 8 31.44 9.66 16.38
N PRO A 9 30.53 10.60 16.69
CA PRO A 9 29.12 10.26 16.97
C PRO A 9 28.43 9.40 15.90
N ALA A 10 28.67 9.67 14.61
CA ALA A 10 28.13 8.88 13.50
C ALA A 10 28.74 7.46 13.45
N GLU A 11 30.04 7.34 13.70
CA GLU A 11 30.76 6.06 13.74
C GLU A 11 30.33 5.20 14.94
N ARG A 12 30.03 5.80 16.08
CA ARG A 12 29.46 5.12 17.27
C ARG A 12 28.12 4.47 16.94
N TYR A 13 27.26 5.17 16.22
CA TYR A 13 25.97 4.62 15.78
C TYR A 13 26.17 3.39 14.88
N VAL A 14 27.08 3.48 13.90
CA VAL A 14 27.43 2.37 13.01
C VAL A 14 27.97 1.19 13.78
N LEU A 15 28.93 1.43 14.69
CA LEU A 15 29.55 0.39 15.52
C LEU A 15 28.52 -0.31 16.40
N LEU A 16 27.65 0.44 17.09
CA LEU A 16 26.58 -0.11 17.92
C LEU A 16 25.61 -0.96 17.11
N ARG A 17 25.22 -0.50 15.91
CA ARG A 17 24.36 -1.25 15.01
C ARG A 17 24.99 -2.57 14.58
N LEU A 18 26.27 -2.59 14.25
CA LEU A 18 26.99 -3.82 13.87
C LEU A 18 27.07 -4.80 15.05
N LEU A 19 27.40 -4.30 16.25
CA LEU A 19 27.52 -5.13 17.45
C LEU A 19 26.19 -5.72 17.91
N THR A 20 25.08 -5.02 17.69
CA THR A 20 23.73 -5.48 18.07
C THR A 20 23.04 -6.30 16.98
N GLY A 21 23.75 -6.68 15.90
CA GLY A 21 23.18 -7.41 14.76
C GLY A 21 22.16 -6.59 13.95
N GLY A 22 22.12 -5.28 14.18
CA GLY A 22 21.27 -4.36 13.43
C GLY A 22 21.80 -4.16 12.00
N SER A 23 20.90 -4.26 11.01
CA SER A 23 21.22 -3.90 9.63
C SER A 23 21.59 -2.41 9.55
N LEU A 24 22.76 -2.12 9.01
CA LEU A 24 23.10 -0.78 8.55
C LEU A 24 22.32 -0.56 7.25
N ARG A 25 21.13 -0.01 7.34
CA ARG A 25 20.39 0.49 6.16
C ARG A 25 21.05 1.79 5.66
N ALA A 26 22.32 1.69 5.28
CA ALA A 26 23.04 2.74 4.57
C ALA A 26 22.82 2.63 3.04
N GLY A 27 21.96 1.68 2.60
CA GLY A 27 21.74 1.41 1.20
C GLY A 27 20.76 2.40 0.56
N VAL A 28 21.06 2.75 -0.68
CA VAL A 28 20.08 3.36 -1.58
C VAL A 28 18.96 2.34 -1.82
N PRO A 29 17.67 2.71 -1.73
CA PRO A 29 16.57 1.80 -2.04
C PRO A 29 16.75 1.17 -3.44
N ALA A 30 16.45 -0.13 -3.58
CA ALA A 30 16.60 -0.83 -4.86
C ALA A 30 15.84 -0.15 -6.01
N SER A 31 14.67 0.43 -5.72
CA SER A 31 13.90 1.21 -6.69
C SER A 31 14.66 2.42 -7.26
N ARG A 32 15.44 3.11 -6.42
CA ARG A 32 16.30 4.21 -6.88
C ARG A 32 17.47 3.73 -7.73
N ILE A 33 18.05 2.59 -7.39
CA ILE A 33 19.12 1.98 -8.19
C ILE A 33 18.57 1.60 -9.56
N LYS A 34 17.44 0.91 -9.64
CA LYS A 34 16.77 0.52 -10.89
C LYS A 34 16.42 1.74 -11.74
N ALA A 35 15.87 2.80 -11.13
CA ALA A 35 15.58 4.05 -11.82
C ALA A 35 16.86 4.76 -12.35
N ALA A 36 17.95 4.74 -11.58
CA ALA A 36 19.23 5.32 -12.03
C ALA A 36 19.83 4.51 -13.18
N ILE A 37 19.77 3.17 -13.14
CA ILE A 37 20.21 2.31 -14.22
C ILE A 37 19.38 2.57 -15.49
N ALA A 38 18.05 2.62 -15.38
CA ALA A 38 17.18 2.92 -16.50
C ALA A 38 17.48 4.31 -17.12
N ALA A 39 17.81 5.30 -16.29
CA ALA A 39 18.15 6.65 -16.75
C ALA A 39 19.46 6.72 -17.58
N MET A 40 20.26 5.66 -17.61
CA MET A 40 21.42 5.55 -18.50
C MET A 40 21.04 5.20 -19.94
N SER A 41 19.78 4.85 -20.21
CA SER A 41 19.24 4.51 -21.53
C SER A 41 18.10 5.45 -21.90
N GLU A 42 17.98 5.79 -23.18
CA GLU A 42 16.82 6.56 -23.69
C GLU A 42 15.61 5.67 -24.00
N SER A 43 15.80 4.36 -24.12
CA SER A 43 14.80 3.42 -24.60
C SER A 43 14.31 2.43 -23.53
N ILE A 44 15.06 2.24 -22.44
CA ILE A 44 14.76 1.25 -21.40
C ILE A 44 14.17 1.94 -20.17
N THR A 45 13.03 1.45 -19.73
CA THR A 45 12.31 1.99 -18.57
C THR A 45 12.71 1.31 -17.25
N ALA A 46 12.42 1.94 -16.12
CA ALA A 46 12.63 1.33 -14.81
C ALA A 46 11.79 0.05 -14.60
N ASP A 47 10.60 -0.02 -15.22
CA ASP A 47 9.74 -1.19 -15.19
C ASP A 47 10.40 -2.38 -15.93
N GLU A 48 11.05 -2.14 -17.06
CA GLU A 48 11.78 -3.19 -17.79
C GLU A 48 13.02 -3.66 -17.04
N VAL A 49 13.73 -2.77 -16.35
CA VAL A 49 14.82 -3.14 -15.44
C VAL A 49 14.29 -3.98 -14.28
N GLU A 50 13.12 -3.63 -13.74
CA GLU A 50 12.44 -4.39 -12.67
C GLU A 50 12.14 -5.82 -13.12
N GLU A 51 11.66 -6.01 -14.33
CA GLU A 51 11.28 -7.32 -14.88
C GLU A 51 12.45 -8.28 -15.06
N VAL A 52 13.68 -7.80 -15.22
CA VAL A 52 14.88 -8.65 -15.31
C VAL A 52 15.60 -8.78 -13.97
N TRP A 53 15.31 -7.90 -13.01
CA TRP A 53 16.08 -7.73 -11.77
C TRP A 53 16.30 -9.01 -10.99
N HIS A 54 15.24 -9.81 -10.83
CA HIS A 54 15.26 -11.03 -10.03
C HIS A 54 15.92 -12.22 -10.73
N ALA A 55 16.19 -12.10 -12.02
CA ALA A 55 16.91 -13.10 -12.80
C ALA A 55 18.43 -12.86 -12.83
N LEU A 56 18.87 -11.67 -12.38
CA LEU A 56 20.26 -11.25 -12.43
C LEU A 56 21.08 -11.80 -11.27
N THR A 57 22.32 -12.13 -11.56
CA THR A 57 23.34 -12.50 -10.58
C THR A 57 24.64 -11.72 -10.90
N PRO A 58 25.43 -11.33 -9.89
CA PRO A 58 26.73 -10.72 -10.14
C PRO A 58 27.68 -11.67 -10.90
N PRO A 59 28.53 -11.11 -11.81
CA PRO A 59 28.63 -9.71 -12.20
C PRO A 59 27.46 -9.31 -13.13
N TYR A 60 27.04 -8.05 -13.11
CA TYR A 60 25.88 -7.55 -13.84
C TYR A 60 26.22 -7.07 -15.28
N ASP A 61 27.17 -7.72 -15.93
CA ASP A 61 27.68 -7.33 -17.24
C ASP A 61 26.59 -7.35 -18.32
N ASP A 62 25.74 -8.39 -18.30
CA ASP A 62 24.63 -8.53 -19.26
C ASP A 62 23.60 -7.39 -19.10
N LEU A 63 23.31 -6.97 -17.83
CA LEU A 63 22.43 -5.85 -17.58
C LEU A 63 22.99 -4.55 -18.18
N PHE A 64 24.26 -4.26 -17.92
CA PHE A 64 24.88 -3.04 -18.42
C PHE A 64 25.08 -3.09 -19.94
N ALA A 65 25.41 -4.24 -20.51
CA ALA A 65 25.48 -4.40 -21.96
C ALA A 65 24.12 -4.12 -22.64
N TRP A 66 23.03 -4.58 -22.05
CA TRP A 66 21.68 -4.29 -22.52
C TRP A 66 21.32 -2.80 -22.39
N ILE A 67 21.55 -2.21 -21.22
CA ILE A 67 21.29 -0.77 -20.98
C ILE A 67 22.04 0.14 -21.94
N GLU A 68 23.27 -0.20 -22.29
CA GLU A 68 24.14 0.53 -23.22
C GLU A 68 23.91 0.16 -24.70
N ALA A 69 22.87 -0.63 -25.00
CA ALA A 69 22.55 -1.13 -26.34
C ALA A 69 23.68 -1.93 -27.01
N ARG A 70 24.57 -2.56 -26.21
CA ARG A 70 25.69 -3.41 -26.68
C ARG A 70 25.35 -4.91 -26.59
N GLY A 71 24.24 -5.28 -25.96
CA GLY A 71 23.81 -6.66 -25.74
C GLY A 71 22.30 -6.81 -25.78
N ALA A 72 21.85 -8.05 -25.78
CA ALA A 72 20.43 -8.38 -25.70
C ALA A 72 19.88 -8.16 -24.27
N ARG A 73 18.55 -8.08 -24.14
CA ARG A 73 17.89 -8.09 -22.84
C ARG A 73 18.27 -9.36 -22.06
N PRO A 74 18.62 -9.26 -20.77
CA PRO A 74 18.92 -10.42 -19.95
C PRO A 74 17.80 -11.48 -19.99
N ASP A 75 18.21 -12.74 -20.09
CA ASP A 75 17.30 -13.86 -20.16
C ASP A 75 16.60 -14.11 -18.81
N THR A 76 15.27 -14.22 -18.86
CA THR A 76 14.40 -14.49 -17.71
C THR A 76 13.65 -15.82 -17.83
N ASP A 77 13.90 -16.60 -18.87
CA ASP A 77 13.20 -17.86 -19.10
C ASP A 77 13.44 -18.85 -17.97
N GLY A 78 12.38 -19.49 -17.53
CA GLY A 78 12.43 -20.41 -16.40
C GLY A 78 12.80 -19.80 -15.03
N LYS A 79 12.85 -18.47 -14.92
CA LYS A 79 13.18 -17.78 -13.67
C LYS A 79 11.96 -17.03 -13.13
N PRO A 80 11.66 -17.13 -11.83
CA PRO A 80 10.56 -16.38 -11.23
C PRO A 80 10.93 -14.89 -11.11
N VAL A 81 10.38 -14.07 -11.99
CA VAL A 81 10.63 -12.62 -12.04
C VAL A 81 9.36 -11.84 -11.71
N PHE A 82 9.52 -10.75 -10.97
CA PHE A 82 8.47 -9.82 -10.64
C PHE A 82 8.08 -8.97 -11.86
N ARG A 83 6.79 -8.68 -11.98
CA ARG A 83 6.24 -7.76 -12.99
C ARG A 83 5.66 -6.53 -12.31
N PRO A 84 5.94 -5.31 -12.78
CA PRO A 84 5.39 -4.08 -12.19
C PRO A 84 3.87 -4.12 -12.06
N PHE A 85 3.35 -3.72 -10.91
CA PHE A 85 1.92 -3.71 -10.65
C PHE A 85 1.18 -2.60 -11.38
N MET A 86 0.01 -2.95 -11.91
CA MET A 86 -1.00 -1.96 -12.26
C MET A 86 -1.60 -1.34 -11.00
N HIS A 87 -1.77 -0.02 -10.98
CA HIS A 87 -2.32 0.72 -9.85
C HIS A 87 -3.72 1.23 -10.14
N GLY A 88 -4.55 1.32 -9.11
CA GLY A 88 -5.88 1.94 -9.20
C GLY A 88 -5.94 3.22 -8.38
N THR A 89 -6.84 4.12 -8.80
CA THR A 89 -7.12 5.41 -8.15
C THR A 89 -8.24 5.27 -7.13
N GLU A 90 -8.08 5.89 -5.97
CA GLU A 90 -9.19 6.01 -5.01
C GLU A 90 -10.20 7.04 -5.50
N VAL A 91 -11.48 6.71 -5.40
CA VAL A 91 -12.58 7.53 -5.90
C VAL A 91 -13.68 7.69 -4.85
N SER A 92 -14.49 8.74 -5.04
CA SER A 92 -15.69 9.00 -4.24
C SER A 92 -16.89 8.16 -4.71
N ALA A 93 -17.95 8.12 -3.89
CA ALA A 93 -19.24 7.54 -4.27
C ALA A 93 -19.79 8.16 -5.56
N GLU A 94 -19.80 9.48 -5.65
CA GLU A 94 -20.26 10.23 -6.82
C GLU A 94 -19.54 9.81 -8.10
N THR A 95 -18.22 9.59 -8.03
CA THR A 95 -17.46 9.10 -9.20
C THR A 95 -17.89 7.70 -9.62
N VAL A 96 -18.16 6.83 -8.66
CA VAL A 96 -18.62 5.46 -8.95
C VAL A 96 -20.04 5.49 -9.53
N GLU A 97 -20.96 6.23 -8.94
CA GLU A 97 -22.34 6.38 -9.40
C GLU A 97 -22.42 6.91 -10.83
N ASN A 98 -21.55 7.86 -11.19
CA ASN A 98 -21.48 8.42 -12.54
C ASN A 98 -20.83 7.47 -13.57
N ARG A 99 -19.96 6.54 -13.15
CA ARG A 99 -19.21 5.65 -14.04
C ARG A 99 -19.68 4.20 -14.04
N ALA A 100 -20.35 3.73 -12.97
CA ALA A 100 -20.82 2.35 -12.85
C ALA A 100 -21.83 1.90 -13.92
N PRO A 101 -22.71 2.79 -14.47
CA PRO A 101 -23.62 2.39 -15.55
C PRO A 101 -22.93 1.99 -16.85
N ASP A 102 -21.66 2.35 -17.06
CA ASP A 102 -20.88 1.89 -18.21
C ASP A 102 -20.62 0.39 -18.09
N ALA A 103 -21.16 -0.39 -19.01
CA ALA A 103 -21.37 -1.84 -18.93
C ALA A 103 -20.11 -2.71 -18.83
N ASP A 104 -18.89 -2.16 -18.71
CA ASP A 104 -17.64 -2.93 -18.84
C ASP A 104 -16.77 -2.98 -17.59
N TRP A 105 -17.41 -2.89 -16.41
CA TRP A 105 -16.71 -3.01 -15.14
C TRP A 105 -16.81 -4.41 -14.55
N LEU A 106 -15.68 -4.99 -14.18
CA LEU A 106 -15.60 -6.11 -13.26
C LEU A 106 -15.47 -5.56 -11.83
N VAL A 107 -16.42 -5.91 -10.99
CA VAL A 107 -16.46 -5.44 -9.60
C VAL A 107 -16.00 -6.55 -8.65
N GLU A 108 -15.11 -6.23 -7.75
CA GLU A 108 -14.59 -7.15 -6.74
C GLU A 108 -14.51 -6.48 -5.38
N PHE A 109 -14.37 -7.28 -4.32
CA PHE A 109 -14.02 -6.75 -3.01
C PHE A 109 -12.59 -6.19 -3.01
N LEU A 110 -12.41 -5.04 -2.39
CA LEU A 110 -11.10 -4.52 -2.04
C LEU A 110 -10.67 -5.17 -0.72
N TRP A 111 -9.92 -6.26 -0.81
CA TRP A 111 -9.51 -7.05 0.35
C TRP A 111 -8.50 -6.31 1.23
N ASN A 112 -8.64 -6.49 2.56
CA ASN A 112 -7.70 -5.97 3.55
C ASN A 112 -6.52 -6.93 3.72
N GLY A 113 -5.42 -6.66 3.05
CA GLY A 113 -4.23 -7.50 3.06
C GLY A 113 -3.06 -6.80 2.36
N ALA A 114 -1.98 -7.51 2.10
CA ALA A 114 -0.85 -7.05 1.31
C ALA A 114 -0.98 -7.53 -0.13
N ARG A 115 -0.86 -6.63 -1.11
CA ARG A 115 -0.81 -7.04 -2.50
C ARG A 115 0.50 -7.75 -2.79
N VAL A 116 0.41 -8.90 -3.42
CA VAL A 116 1.55 -9.74 -3.76
C VAL A 116 1.41 -10.32 -5.16
N GLN A 117 2.54 -10.67 -5.73
CA GLN A 117 2.60 -11.45 -6.94
C GLN A 117 3.14 -12.84 -6.60
N TRP A 118 2.36 -13.87 -6.89
CA TRP A 118 2.78 -15.28 -6.79
C TRP A 118 3.30 -15.72 -8.14
N VAL A 119 4.57 -16.05 -8.21
CA VAL A 119 5.26 -16.36 -9.46
C VAL A 119 5.87 -17.74 -9.40
N GLN A 120 5.49 -18.59 -10.33
CA GLN A 120 6.17 -19.86 -10.58
C GLN A 120 6.78 -19.86 -11.96
N ALA A 121 8.05 -20.22 -12.02
CA ALA A 121 8.78 -20.48 -13.27
C ALA A 121 9.86 -21.53 -13.03
N GLY A 122 10.00 -22.49 -13.95
CA GLY A 122 10.96 -23.59 -13.85
C GLY A 122 10.80 -24.43 -12.57
N GLY A 123 9.57 -24.59 -12.07
CA GLY A 123 9.27 -25.30 -10.83
C GLY A 123 9.63 -24.54 -9.53
N VAL A 124 10.15 -23.32 -9.62
CA VAL A 124 10.50 -22.47 -8.48
C VAL A 124 9.40 -21.46 -8.22
N VAL A 125 8.87 -21.43 -7.00
CA VAL A 125 7.86 -20.45 -6.57
C VAL A 125 8.50 -19.29 -5.80
N ARG A 126 8.07 -18.07 -6.12
CA ARG A 126 8.39 -16.84 -5.36
C ARG A 126 7.13 -16.03 -5.09
N LEU A 127 7.11 -15.41 -3.93
CA LEU A 127 6.06 -14.49 -3.52
C LEU A 127 6.67 -13.08 -3.41
N PHE A 128 6.34 -12.19 -4.32
CA PHE A 128 6.89 -10.84 -4.34
C PHE A 128 5.93 -9.83 -3.70
N SER A 129 6.46 -8.94 -2.88
CA SER A 129 5.75 -7.79 -2.33
C SER A 129 5.43 -6.76 -3.41
N ARG A 130 4.68 -5.72 -3.02
CA ARG A 130 4.41 -4.56 -3.88
C ARG A 130 5.67 -3.86 -4.39
N ASP A 131 6.73 -3.90 -3.61
CA ASP A 131 8.01 -3.23 -3.92
C ASP A 131 9.01 -4.20 -4.58
N GLY A 132 8.58 -5.42 -4.90
CA GLY A 132 9.40 -6.45 -5.53
C GLY A 132 10.29 -7.22 -4.55
N ASP A 133 10.09 -7.09 -3.25
CA ASP A 133 10.85 -7.88 -2.26
C ASP A 133 10.34 -9.33 -2.21
N ASP A 134 11.25 -10.30 -2.10
CA ASP A 134 10.90 -11.72 -1.95
C ASP A 134 10.41 -12.03 -0.53
N LEU A 135 9.12 -12.30 -0.42
CA LEU A 135 8.44 -12.70 0.82
C LEU A 135 8.37 -14.23 1.04
N SER A 136 8.83 -15.05 0.08
CA SER A 136 8.70 -16.51 0.12
C SER A 136 9.17 -17.13 1.44
N PRO A 137 10.30 -16.71 2.05
CA PRO A 137 10.76 -17.30 3.31
C PRO A 137 9.84 -17.01 4.51
N ALA A 138 9.04 -15.93 4.45
CA ALA A 138 8.06 -15.61 5.49
C ALA A 138 6.72 -16.36 5.31
N PHE A 139 6.46 -16.92 4.10
CA PHE A 139 5.21 -17.59 3.74
C PHE A 139 5.44 -18.92 3.04
N PRO A 140 6.22 -19.85 3.63
CA PRO A 140 6.57 -21.12 2.98
C PRO A 140 5.36 -21.99 2.66
N GLU A 141 4.23 -21.82 3.37
CA GLU A 141 2.98 -22.54 3.10
C GLU A 141 2.33 -22.16 1.76
N LEU A 142 2.72 -21.02 1.16
CA LEU A 142 2.26 -20.57 -0.15
C LEU A 142 3.25 -20.88 -1.28
N THR A 143 4.37 -21.57 -1.00
CA THR A 143 5.40 -21.85 -2.01
C THR A 143 5.34 -23.25 -2.57
N SER A 144 4.25 -23.98 -2.37
CA SER A 144 4.03 -25.28 -3.02
C SER A 144 3.80 -25.08 -4.51
N PRO A 145 4.58 -25.76 -5.39
CA PRO A 145 4.46 -25.57 -6.82
C PRO A 145 3.15 -26.16 -7.37
N LEU A 146 2.63 -25.52 -8.40
CA LEU A 146 1.58 -26.03 -9.26
C LEU A 146 2.18 -26.85 -10.42
N PRO A 147 1.40 -27.67 -11.14
CA PRO A 147 1.88 -28.37 -12.32
C PRO A 147 2.05 -27.47 -13.55
N VAL A 148 1.91 -26.16 -13.42
CA VAL A 148 1.93 -25.16 -14.48
C VAL A 148 2.72 -23.94 -14.05
N ASP A 149 3.58 -23.43 -14.91
CA ASP A 149 4.26 -22.14 -14.67
C ASP A 149 3.28 -21.00 -14.87
N VAL A 150 3.16 -20.13 -13.84
CA VAL A 150 2.12 -19.09 -13.82
C VAL A 150 2.53 -17.87 -12.99
N VAL A 151 2.04 -16.71 -13.38
CA VAL A 151 2.17 -15.46 -12.62
C VAL A 151 0.79 -14.97 -12.23
N LEU A 152 0.52 -14.91 -10.93
CA LEU A 152 -0.75 -14.50 -10.34
C LEU A 152 -0.58 -13.19 -9.58
N ASP A 153 -1.53 -12.27 -9.76
CA ASP A 153 -1.66 -11.06 -8.94
C ASP A 153 -2.75 -11.30 -7.89
N GLY A 154 -2.44 -11.02 -6.64
CA GLY A 154 -3.36 -11.36 -5.57
C GLY A 154 -3.18 -10.53 -4.30
N GLN A 155 -4.01 -10.85 -3.32
CA GLN A 155 -3.99 -10.26 -1.99
C GLN A 155 -3.62 -11.32 -0.97
N LEU A 156 -2.51 -11.11 -0.30
CA LEU A 156 -2.04 -11.91 0.82
C LEU A 156 -2.77 -11.49 2.08
N MET A 157 -3.39 -12.45 2.72
CA MET A 157 -4.06 -12.31 4.00
C MET A 157 -3.59 -13.42 4.94
N VAL A 158 -3.91 -13.31 6.21
CA VAL A 158 -3.70 -14.37 7.20
C VAL A 158 -5.01 -14.72 7.86
N ASP A 159 -5.18 -15.97 8.20
CA ASP A 159 -6.23 -16.39 9.12
C ASP A 159 -5.68 -16.36 10.55
N ARG A 160 -6.56 -16.32 11.53
CA ARG A 160 -6.24 -16.45 12.95
C ARG A 160 -7.01 -17.62 13.53
N ARG A 161 -6.30 -18.61 14.05
CA ARG A 161 -6.92 -19.69 14.77
C ARG A 161 -7.29 -19.24 16.18
N THR A 162 -8.54 -19.47 16.55
CA THR A 162 -9.09 -19.21 17.87
C THR A 162 -9.51 -20.53 18.51
N GLY A 163 -9.84 -20.53 19.80
CA GLY A 163 -10.36 -21.73 20.46
C GLY A 163 -11.70 -22.22 19.89
N THR A 164 -12.41 -21.37 19.14
CA THR A 164 -13.73 -21.65 18.56
C THR A 164 -13.68 -21.91 17.05
N GLY A 165 -12.52 -21.75 16.39
CA GLY A 165 -12.40 -21.98 14.96
C GLY A 165 -11.31 -21.13 14.29
N THR A 166 -11.54 -20.83 13.02
CA THR A 166 -10.64 -20.01 12.20
C THR A 166 -11.38 -18.74 11.79
N GLU A 167 -10.81 -17.60 12.10
CA GLU A 167 -11.30 -16.27 11.70
C GLU A 167 -10.30 -15.62 10.78
N LEU A 168 -10.74 -14.65 9.98
CA LEU A 168 -9.83 -13.83 9.20
C LEU A 168 -9.00 -12.96 10.15
N GLY A 169 -7.68 -12.99 10.00
CA GLY A 169 -6.75 -12.20 10.79
C GLY A 169 -6.81 -10.72 10.44
N THR A 170 -6.30 -9.91 11.36
CA THR A 170 -6.22 -8.46 11.21
C THR A 170 -5.03 -8.03 10.35
N ALA A 171 -5.00 -6.75 9.95
CA ALA A 171 -3.82 -6.16 9.31
C ALA A 171 -2.56 -6.28 10.19
N GLU A 172 -2.72 -6.17 11.53
CA GLU A 172 -1.61 -6.35 12.46
C GLU A 172 -1.09 -7.80 12.49
N ASP A 173 -1.99 -8.79 12.38
CA ASP A 173 -1.58 -10.20 12.29
C ASP A 173 -0.75 -10.46 11.02
N LEU A 174 -1.15 -9.87 9.89
CA LEU A 174 -0.38 -9.94 8.65
C LEU A 174 0.96 -9.20 8.78
N GLU A 175 0.97 -7.98 9.33
CA GLU A 175 2.19 -7.20 9.52
C GLU A 175 3.21 -7.96 10.37
N ARG A 176 2.78 -8.61 11.45
CA ARG A 176 3.63 -9.47 12.28
C ARG A 176 4.24 -10.65 11.53
N ARG A 177 3.56 -11.15 10.48
CA ARG A 177 4.11 -12.18 9.60
C ARG A 177 5.11 -11.59 8.61
N VAL A 178 4.78 -10.49 7.93
CA VAL A 178 5.63 -9.84 6.91
C VAL A 178 6.94 -9.31 7.50
N GLN A 179 6.93 -8.78 8.73
CA GLN A 179 8.14 -8.25 9.39
C GLN A 179 9.20 -9.31 9.70
N ARG A 180 8.85 -10.58 9.66
CA ARG A 180 9.79 -11.67 9.92
C ARG A 180 10.40 -12.21 8.63
N LYS A 181 11.72 -12.42 8.67
CA LYS A 181 12.43 -13.01 7.53
C LYS A 181 12.05 -14.46 7.26
N THR A 182 11.68 -15.21 8.30
CA THR A 182 11.27 -16.63 8.22
C THR A 182 10.11 -16.89 9.16
N ALA A 183 9.19 -17.75 8.77
CA ALA A 183 8.07 -18.18 9.59
C ALA A 183 8.50 -19.22 10.62
N THR A 184 7.93 -19.13 11.83
CA THR A 184 8.03 -20.17 12.86
C THR A 184 6.87 -21.17 12.74
N SER A 185 7.03 -22.40 13.24
CA SER A 185 5.96 -23.39 13.25
C SER A 185 4.70 -22.90 14.00
N ALA A 186 4.87 -22.09 15.05
CA ALA A 186 3.76 -21.48 15.76
C ALA A 186 2.99 -20.47 14.88
N GLN A 187 3.70 -19.65 14.10
CA GLN A 187 3.05 -18.69 13.18
C GLN A 187 2.31 -19.40 12.05
N LEU A 188 2.89 -20.44 11.47
CA LEU A 188 2.23 -21.25 10.44
C LEU A 188 0.94 -21.91 10.94
N ARG A 189 0.96 -22.36 12.19
CA ARG A 189 -0.20 -22.98 12.81
C ARG A 189 -1.27 -21.95 13.23
N ASP A 190 -0.86 -20.88 13.91
CA ASP A 190 -1.78 -19.94 14.57
C ASP A 190 -2.25 -18.82 13.64
N ARG A 191 -1.46 -18.50 12.62
CA ARG A 191 -1.72 -17.47 11.60
C ARG A 191 -1.35 -17.97 10.21
N PRO A 192 -2.03 -19.00 9.68
CA PRO A 192 -1.78 -19.50 8.33
C PRO A 192 -2.07 -18.43 7.28
N ALA A 193 -1.28 -18.39 6.22
CA ALA A 193 -1.48 -17.46 5.14
C ALA A 193 -2.55 -17.94 4.16
N ARG A 194 -3.26 -16.98 3.57
CA ARG A 194 -4.24 -17.16 2.51
C ARG A 194 -3.92 -16.20 1.36
N LEU A 195 -3.96 -16.70 0.13
CA LEU A 195 -3.81 -15.90 -1.07
C LEU A 195 -5.13 -15.84 -1.83
N LYS A 196 -5.70 -14.64 -1.95
CA LYS A 196 -6.85 -14.33 -2.79
C LYS A 196 -6.35 -13.82 -4.13
N VAL A 197 -6.51 -14.59 -5.21
CA VAL A 197 -6.02 -14.20 -6.54
C VAL A 197 -7.11 -13.44 -7.32
N PHE A 198 -6.73 -12.42 -8.07
CA PHE A 198 -7.68 -11.63 -8.84
C PHE A 198 -7.27 -11.34 -10.29
N ASP A 199 -6.03 -11.69 -10.67
CA ASP A 199 -5.56 -11.59 -12.06
C ASP A 199 -4.50 -12.66 -12.34
N VAL A 200 -4.35 -13.03 -13.61
CA VAL A 200 -3.28 -13.90 -14.12
C VAL A 200 -2.50 -13.16 -15.21
N LEU A 201 -1.20 -13.04 -15.02
CA LEU A 201 -0.35 -12.21 -15.86
C LEU A 201 0.48 -13.00 -16.89
N ALA A 202 0.73 -14.27 -16.61
CA ALA A 202 1.39 -15.19 -17.54
C ALA A 202 1.02 -16.64 -17.23
N VAL A 203 1.02 -17.50 -18.23
CA VAL A 203 0.83 -18.97 -18.11
C VAL A 203 1.74 -19.64 -19.11
N GLU A 204 2.55 -20.63 -18.67
CA GLU A 204 3.45 -21.41 -19.53
C GLU A 204 4.34 -20.54 -20.44
N GLY A 205 4.86 -19.44 -19.92
CA GLY A 205 5.68 -18.48 -20.66
C GLY A 205 4.89 -17.48 -21.53
N GLU A 206 3.59 -17.71 -21.79
CA GLU A 206 2.74 -16.74 -22.52
C GLU A 206 2.45 -15.53 -21.62
N ASP A 207 2.88 -14.34 -22.02
CA ASP A 207 2.54 -13.08 -21.33
C ASP A 207 1.10 -12.65 -21.68
N LEU A 208 0.22 -12.65 -20.71
CA LEU A 208 -1.19 -12.35 -20.86
C LEU A 208 -1.54 -10.87 -20.62
N ARG A 209 -0.59 -10.05 -20.17
CA ARG A 209 -0.83 -8.66 -19.80
C ARG A 209 -1.42 -7.82 -20.94
N GLY A 210 -1.12 -8.16 -22.18
CA GLY A 210 -1.67 -7.53 -23.38
C GLY A 210 -3.16 -7.82 -23.64
N LEU A 211 -3.70 -8.88 -23.04
CA LEU A 211 -5.10 -9.26 -23.20
C LEU A 211 -6.03 -8.38 -22.35
N PRO A 212 -7.30 -8.19 -22.76
CA PRO A 212 -8.33 -7.61 -21.91
C PRO A 212 -8.47 -8.33 -20.57
N LEU A 213 -8.78 -7.60 -19.50
CA LEU A 213 -8.93 -8.20 -18.15
C LEU A 213 -9.97 -9.34 -18.14
N ARG A 214 -11.08 -9.21 -18.91
CA ARG A 214 -12.10 -10.27 -18.98
C ARG A 214 -11.53 -11.60 -19.46
N ASP A 215 -10.61 -11.58 -20.44
CA ASP A 215 -9.99 -12.78 -20.99
C ASP A 215 -9.01 -13.40 -20.02
N ARG A 216 -8.21 -12.55 -19.34
CA ARG A 216 -7.32 -12.99 -18.25
C ARG A 216 -8.13 -13.59 -17.11
N ARG A 217 -9.28 -12.98 -16.77
CA ARG A 217 -10.16 -13.48 -15.71
C ARG A 217 -10.74 -14.86 -16.05
N MET A 218 -11.19 -15.08 -17.26
CA MET A 218 -11.64 -16.42 -17.69
C MET A 218 -10.53 -17.47 -17.55
N ARG A 219 -9.28 -17.13 -17.91
CA ARG A 219 -8.13 -18.01 -17.72
C ARG A 219 -7.85 -18.26 -16.22
N LEU A 220 -7.91 -17.24 -15.39
CA LEU A 220 -7.76 -17.36 -13.94
C LEU A 220 -8.80 -18.31 -13.33
N GLU A 221 -10.06 -18.18 -13.69
CA GLU A 221 -11.15 -19.02 -13.17
C GLU A 221 -11.02 -20.47 -13.60
N ARG A 222 -10.48 -20.73 -14.81
CA ARG A 222 -10.14 -22.08 -15.24
C ARG A 222 -9.01 -22.66 -14.39
N LEU A 223 -7.89 -21.93 -14.24
CA LEU A 223 -6.76 -22.35 -13.41
C LEU A 223 -7.19 -22.57 -11.95
N ALA A 224 -8.06 -21.72 -11.43
CA ALA A 224 -8.57 -21.85 -10.06
C ALA A 224 -9.34 -23.16 -9.85
N ARG A 225 -10.17 -23.56 -10.81
CA ARG A 225 -10.89 -24.85 -10.76
C ARG A 225 -9.97 -26.04 -10.90
N GLU A 226 -8.96 -25.94 -11.77
CA GLU A 226 -8.03 -27.04 -12.05
C GLU A 226 -7.03 -27.26 -10.91
N HIS A 227 -6.63 -26.18 -10.22
CA HIS A 227 -5.54 -26.23 -9.25
C HIS A 227 -5.93 -25.78 -7.82
N GLY A 228 -7.21 -25.56 -7.55
CA GLY A 228 -7.69 -25.21 -6.21
C GLY A 228 -7.26 -23.83 -5.73
N LEU A 229 -7.06 -22.86 -6.65
CA LEU A 229 -6.80 -21.49 -6.27
C LEU A 229 -8.06 -20.82 -5.68
N ASP A 230 -7.89 -19.78 -4.90
CA ASP A 230 -8.98 -19.01 -4.28
C ASP A 230 -9.16 -17.64 -5.01
N PRO A 231 -9.96 -17.59 -6.10
CA PRO A 231 -10.18 -16.35 -6.83
C PRO A 231 -11.06 -15.39 -6.03
N SER A 232 -10.74 -14.09 -6.11
CA SER A 232 -11.63 -13.03 -5.61
C SER A 232 -12.96 -13.11 -6.37
N PRO A 233 -14.13 -13.15 -5.67
CA PRO A 233 -15.40 -13.27 -6.36
C PRO A 233 -15.72 -12.02 -7.18
N LEU A 234 -16.30 -12.22 -8.36
CA LEU A 234 -16.90 -11.16 -9.13
C LEU A 234 -18.29 -10.83 -8.55
N LEU A 235 -18.57 -9.55 -8.42
CA LEU A 235 -19.81 -9.00 -7.88
C LEU A 235 -20.63 -8.41 -9.03
N ASP A 236 -21.95 -8.31 -8.83
CA ASP A 236 -22.83 -7.69 -9.80
C ASP A 236 -22.61 -6.16 -9.87
N PRO A 237 -22.18 -5.62 -11.02
CA PRO A 237 -21.98 -4.18 -11.17
C PRO A 237 -23.27 -3.36 -10.98
N ALA A 238 -24.44 -3.94 -11.25
CA ALA A 238 -25.72 -3.24 -11.12
C ALA A 238 -26.06 -2.94 -9.65
N SER A 239 -25.51 -3.73 -8.70
CA SER A 239 -25.75 -3.60 -7.26
C SER A 239 -24.57 -2.95 -6.52
N VAL A 240 -23.68 -2.23 -7.20
CA VAL A 240 -22.43 -1.74 -6.60
C VAL A 240 -22.64 -0.82 -5.41
N VAL A 241 -23.70 -0.02 -5.40
CA VAL A 241 -24.01 0.90 -4.29
C VAL A 241 -24.52 0.14 -3.08
N GLU A 242 -25.46 -0.79 -3.26
CA GLU A 242 -25.99 -1.66 -2.20
C GLU A 242 -24.89 -2.56 -1.62
N LEU A 243 -24.05 -3.11 -2.48
CA LEU A 243 -22.89 -3.91 -2.06
C LEU A 243 -21.94 -3.10 -1.21
N HIS A 244 -21.66 -1.83 -1.59
CA HIS A 244 -20.81 -0.97 -0.80
C HIS A 244 -21.40 -0.62 0.58
N GLN A 245 -22.72 -0.40 0.64
CA GLN A 245 -23.43 -0.17 1.90
C GLN A 245 -23.41 -1.42 2.80
N GLY A 246 -23.52 -2.61 2.20
CA GLY A 246 -23.50 -3.90 2.91
C GLY A 246 -22.10 -4.39 3.34
N LEU A 247 -21.01 -3.70 3.00
CA LEU A 247 -19.63 -4.14 3.26
C LEU A 247 -19.31 -4.35 4.74
N ALA A 248 -20.07 -3.74 5.66
CA ALA A 248 -19.89 -3.93 7.09
C ALA A 248 -20.03 -5.40 7.51
N ALA A 249 -20.87 -6.16 6.82
CA ALA A 249 -21.11 -7.58 7.07
C ALA A 249 -20.07 -8.52 6.42
N VAL A 250 -19.20 -8.00 5.54
CA VAL A 250 -18.21 -8.82 4.82
C VAL A 250 -16.83 -8.67 5.48
N ALA A 251 -16.43 -9.71 6.21
CA ALA A 251 -15.16 -9.72 6.90
C ALA A 251 -13.98 -9.59 5.91
N GLY A 252 -12.96 -8.83 6.32
CA GLY A 252 -11.71 -8.72 5.55
C GLY A 252 -11.77 -7.83 4.32
N THR A 253 -12.84 -7.08 4.12
CA THR A 253 -12.95 -6.11 3.04
C THR A 253 -12.78 -4.69 3.55
N LYS A 254 -12.15 -3.84 2.75
CA LYS A 254 -11.99 -2.40 3.03
C LYS A 254 -12.67 -1.51 1.98
N GLY A 255 -13.43 -2.10 1.08
CA GLY A 255 -14.11 -1.39 0.00
C GLY A 255 -14.45 -2.30 -1.17
N LEU A 256 -14.76 -1.66 -2.28
CA LEU A 256 -14.90 -2.29 -3.60
C LEU A 256 -13.79 -1.80 -4.53
N ILE A 257 -13.49 -2.58 -5.55
CA ILE A 257 -12.65 -2.19 -6.67
C ILE A 257 -13.39 -2.50 -7.96
N LEU A 258 -13.49 -1.48 -8.82
CA LEU A 258 -14.05 -1.59 -10.16
C LEU A 258 -12.89 -1.59 -11.16
N LYS A 259 -12.82 -2.58 -12.03
CA LYS A 259 -11.73 -2.78 -13.00
C LYS A 259 -12.34 -2.82 -14.41
N ARG A 260 -11.78 -2.05 -15.35
CA ARG A 260 -12.20 -2.10 -16.75
C ARG A 260 -11.92 -3.48 -17.34
N GLY A 261 -12.99 -4.16 -17.76
CA GLY A 261 -12.92 -5.50 -18.35
C GLY A 261 -12.25 -5.56 -19.72
N ASP A 262 -12.34 -4.49 -20.49
CA ASP A 262 -11.79 -4.34 -21.83
C ASP A 262 -10.32 -3.90 -21.88
N ARG A 263 -9.68 -3.64 -20.73
CA ARG A 263 -8.32 -3.06 -20.68
C ARG A 263 -7.23 -4.09 -20.42
N PRO A 264 -6.04 -3.88 -21.02
CA PRO A 264 -4.85 -4.66 -20.73
C PRO A 264 -4.31 -4.34 -19.32
N TYR A 265 -3.40 -5.18 -18.82
CA TYR A 265 -2.73 -4.98 -17.55
C TYR A 265 -1.51 -4.09 -17.71
N GLY A 266 -1.55 -2.91 -17.12
CA GLY A 266 -0.40 -1.98 -17.08
C GLY A 266 0.00 -1.45 -18.46
N ALA A 267 -0.04 -0.15 -18.64
CA ALA A 267 0.31 0.46 -19.92
C ALA A 267 1.82 0.63 -20.16
N ARG A 268 2.66 0.46 -19.13
CA ARG A 268 4.06 0.87 -19.20
C ARG A 268 5.00 -0.16 -19.81
N GLY A 269 4.75 -1.46 -19.64
CA GLY A 269 5.66 -2.52 -20.14
C GLY A 269 5.40 -2.99 -21.57
N LEU A 270 4.31 -2.57 -22.23
CA LEU A 270 3.89 -3.06 -23.54
C LEU A 270 4.16 -2.08 -24.70
N GLY A 271 5.10 -1.15 -24.56
CA GLY A 271 5.37 -0.15 -25.59
C GLY A 271 4.27 0.91 -25.76
N LEU A 272 3.28 0.91 -24.92
CA LEU A 272 2.24 1.94 -24.87
C LEU A 272 2.81 3.18 -24.18
N ARG A 273 2.69 4.34 -24.83
CA ARG A 273 3.25 5.61 -24.36
C ARG A 273 2.92 5.90 -22.90
N ALA A 274 3.91 6.39 -22.14
CA ALA A 274 3.72 6.91 -20.79
C ALA A 274 2.52 7.89 -20.78
N GLY A 275 1.46 7.54 -20.05
CA GLY A 275 0.20 8.31 -20.01
C GLY A 275 -1.07 7.51 -20.34
N ALA A 276 -0.95 6.30 -20.90
CA ALA A 276 -2.09 5.44 -21.20
C ALA A 276 -2.70 4.75 -19.96
N ASN A 277 -1.96 4.61 -18.88
CA ASN A 277 -2.48 4.15 -17.59
C ASN A 277 -2.81 5.35 -16.70
N ARG A 278 -3.93 5.97 -16.97
CA ARG A 278 -4.47 7.02 -16.12
C ARG A 278 -5.14 6.35 -14.96
N GLY A 279 -4.75 5.79 -14.00
CA GLY A 279 -5.44 5.32 -12.80
C GLY A 279 -6.98 5.08 -12.85
N ASP A 280 -7.57 5.40 -13.99
CA ASP A 280 -9.01 5.34 -14.28
C ASP A 280 -9.49 3.95 -14.69
N ASP A 281 -8.57 3.04 -15.04
CA ASP A 281 -8.92 1.67 -15.42
C ASP A 281 -9.22 0.80 -14.19
N TRP A 282 -8.73 1.18 -13.03
CA TRP A 282 -9.02 0.56 -11.74
C TRP A 282 -9.45 1.62 -10.74
N LEU A 283 -10.70 1.61 -10.33
CA LEU A 283 -11.28 2.52 -9.37
C LEU A 283 -11.44 1.81 -8.02
N LYS A 284 -10.80 2.34 -6.99
CA LYS A 284 -10.93 1.84 -5.62
C LYS A 284 -11.94 2.69 -4.88
N TRP A 285 -13.02 2.09 -4.44
CA TRP A 285 -14.01 2.73 -3.61
C TRP A 285 -13.91 2.21 -2.17
N PRO A 286 -13.07 2.83 -1.35
CA PRO A 286 -12.86 2.35 0.00
C PRO A 286 -14.07 2.64 0.87
N ARG A 287 -14.34 1.73 1.80
CA ARG A 287 -15.35 1.91 2.84
C ARG A 287 -14.87 3.01 3.79
N ALA A 288 -15.68 4.04 3.97
CA ALA A 288 -15.50 5.02 5.04
C ALA A 288 -16.46 4.63 6.17
N ALA A 289 -15.95 3.99 7.20
CA ALA A 289 -16.79 3.62 8.34
C ALA A 289 -17.08 4.84 9.23
N HIS A 290 -16.10 5.76 9.37
CA HIS A 290 -16.24 6.94 10.21
C HIS A 290 -15.78 8.19 9.47
N ARG A 291 -16.57 9.26 9.56
CA ARG A 291 -16.21 10.61 9.15
C ARG A 291 -16.31 11.53 10.35
N PHE A 292 -15.31 12.37 10.52
CA PHE A 292 -15.28 13.33 11.62
C PHE A 292 -14.38 14.51 11.27
N SER A 293 -14.61 15.63 11.92
CA SER A 293 -13.74 16.82 11.83
C SER A 293 -12.64 16.74 12.89
N ALA A 294 -11.41 17.04 12.49
CA ALA A 294 -10.25 17.07 13.39
C ALA A 294 -9.43 18.33 13.14
N VAL A 295 -8.77 18.83 14.18
CA VAL A 295 -7.93 20.04 14.12
C VAL A 295 -6.52 19.69 13.71
N LEU A 296 -5.92 20.46 12.81
CA LEU A 296 -4.52 20.30 12.42
C LEU A 296 -3.60 20.88 13.50
N LEU A 297 -2.74 20.03 14.10
CA LEU A 297 -1.82 20.40 15.20
C LEU A 297 -0.39 20.59 14.75
N TYR A 298 0.10 19.65 13.93
CA TYR A 298 1.48 19.69 13.45
C TYR A 298 1.53 19.37 11.96
N VAL A 299 2.48 20.02 11.29
CA VAL A 299 2.83 19.76 9.90
C VAL A 299 4.29 19.36 9.82
N GLN A 300 4.60 18.31 9.05
CA GLN A 300 5.95 17.84 8.88
C GLN A 300 6.38 17.91 7.41
N ARG A 301 7.60 18.43 7.17
CA ARG A 301 8.21 18.51 5.83
C ARG A 301 9.15 17.38 5.56
N THR A 302 9.32 17.02 4.28
CA THR A 302 10.35 16.07 3.87
C THR A 302 11.73 16.68 4.05
N ALA A 303 12.64 15.98 4.70
CA ALA A 303 14.03 16.41 4.83
C ALA A 303 14.74 16.34 3.47
N GLY A 304 15.33 17.44 3.02
CA GLY A 304 16.25 17.49 1.87
C GLY A 304 15.64 17.65 0.48
N GLY A 305 14.34 17.97 0.34
CA GLY A 305 13.73 18.24 -0.96
C GLY A 305 13.70 19.75 -1.32
N PRO A 306 13.87 20.15 -2.59
CA PRO A 306 13.81 21.55 -3.02
C PRO A 306 12.41 22.15 -3.00
N SER A 307 11.37 21.36 -2.82
CA SER A 307 9.98 21.81 -2.75
C SER A 307 9.44 21.68 -1.33
N ALA A 308 8.81 22.76 -0.84
CA ALA A 308 8.29 22.95 0.50
C ALA A 308 7.03 22.11 0.82
N ALA A 309 6.85 20.95 0.22
CA ALA A 309 5.68 20.10 0.42
C ALA A 309 5.68 19.42 1.79
N PHE A 310 4.56 19.50 2.48
CA PHE A 310 4.31 18.68 3.65
C PHE A 310 4.04 17.22 3.25
N HIS A 311 4.54 16.27 4.03
CA HIS A 311 4.31 14.84 3.79
C HIS A 311 3.50 14.17 4.89
N GLU A 312 3.36 14.80 6.07
CA GLU A 312 2.62 14.25 7.18
C GLU A 312 1.97 15.36 8.03
N PHE A 313 0.74 15.15 8.41
CA PHE A 313 -0.02 15.99 9.34
C PHE A 313 -0.35 15.23 10.62
N THR A 314 -0.33 15.92 11.77
CA THR A 314 -0.84 15.38 13.04
C THR A 314 -2.17 16.03 13.35
N LEU A 315 -3.18 15.18 13.58
CA LEU A 315 -4.54 15.56 13.87
C LEU A 315 -4.80 15.60 15.37
N GLY A 316 -5.66 16.51 15.81
CA GLY A 316 -6.14 16.64 17.17
C GLY A 316 -7.65 16.58 17.28
N ALA A 317 -8.15 16.04 18.38
CA ALA A 317 -9.54 16.13 18.79
C ALA A 317 -9.71 17.12 19.94
N VAL A 318 -10.88 17.75 20.01
CA VAL A 318 -11.22 18.67 21.09
C VAL A 318 -11.45 17.90 22.38
N THR A 319 -10.93 18.40 23.49
CA THR A 319 -11.23 17.92 24.84
C THR A 319 -11.54 19.12 25.72
N GLU A 320 -12.36 18.93 26.71
CA GLU A 320 -12.64 19.97 27.70
C GLU A 320 -11.67 19.82 28.88
N ASP A 321 -11.02 20.91 29.24
CA ASP A 321 -10.14 21.03 30.38
C ASP A 321 -10.71 22.06 31.35
N THR A 322 -10.18 22.13 32.56
CA THR A 322 -10.59 23.13 33.58
C THR A 322 -10.43 24.59 33.14
N GLU A 323 -9.57 24.83 32.15
CA GLU A 323 -9.30 26.13 31.56
C GLU A 323 -10.05 26.39 30.23
N GLY A 324 -10.87 25.44 29.77
CA GLY A 324 -11.63 25.51 28.51
C GLY A 324 -11.24 24.45 27.48
N PRO A 325 -11.64 24.62 26.19
CA PRO A 325 -11.38 23.64 25.16
C PRO A 325 -9.89 23.53 24.87
N SER A 326 -9.37 22.33 24.97
CA SER A 326 -7.98 21.96 24.65
C SER A 326 -7.91 20.89 23.55
N LEU A 327 -6.72 20.57 23.07
CA LEU A 327 -6.53 19.67 21.95
C LEU A 327 -5.62 18.50 22.31
N VAL A 328 -6.05 17.28 22.00
CA VAL A 328 -5.29 16.03 22.20
C VAL A 328 -4.95 15.40 20.85
N PRO A 329 -3.67 15.08 20.59
CA PRO A 329 -3.28 14.40 19.34
C PRO A 329 -3.93 13.00 19.23
N ILE A 330 -4.61 12.74 18.11
CA ILE A 330 -5.33 11.48 17.86
C ILE A 330 -4.66 10.61 16.80
N GLY A 331 -3.85 11.17 15.93
CA GLY A 331 -3.19 10.39 14.89
C GLY A 331 -2.43 11.23 13.88
N LYS A 332 -1.73 10.53 13.00
CA LYS A 332 -1.01 11.11 11.87
C LYS A 332 -1.65 10.65 10.57
N VAL A 333 -1.58 11.50 9.55
CA VAL A 333 -2.19 11.26 8.24
C VAL A 333 -1.35 11.90 7.13
N SER A 334 -1.32 11.27 5.95
CA SER A 334 -0.75 11.88 4.75
C SER A 334 -1.66 13.00 4.22
N PRO A 335 -1.10 14.08 3.64
CA PRO A 335 -1.88 15.12 3.00
C PRO A 335 -2.55 14.70 1.67
N THR A 336 -2.34 13.46 1.23
CA THR A 336 -3.02 12.86 0.08
C THR A 336 -4.54 12.92 0.28
N GLY A 337 -5.27 13.40 -0.73
CA GLY A 337 -6.72 13.60 -0.66
C GLY A 337 -7.13 15.07 -0.62
N LEU A 338 -6.19 15.98 -0.31
CA LEU A 338 -6.41 17.41 -0.41
C LEU A 338 -6.04 17.94 -1.80
N THR A 339 -6.75 18.97 -2.24
CA THR A 339 -6.45 19.68 -3.48
C THR A 339 -5.18 20.53 -3.36
N ALA A 340 -4.62 20.94 -4.48
CA ALA A 340 -3.46 21.84 -4.50
C ALA A 340 -3.76 23.19 -3.83
N GLU A 341 -4.99 23.68 -3.95
CA GLU A 341 -5.46 24.93 -3.33
C GLU A 341 -5.54 24.78 -1.81
N GLU A 342 -6.09 23.69 -1.30
CA GLU A 342 -6.16 23.40 0.14
C GLU A 342 -4.77 23.24 0.75
N LEU A 343 -3.85 22.57 0.05
CA LEU A 343 -2.47 22.46 0.48
C LEU A 343 -1.73 23.80 0.49
N ALA A 344 -2.01 24.68 -0.48
CA ALA A 344 -1.47 26.04 -0.50
C ALA A 344 -2.02 26.88 0.68
N GLN A 345 -3.32 26.78 0.98
CA GLN A 345 -3.96 27.41 2.12
C GLN A 345 -3.32 26.94 3.45
N ILE A 346 -3.16 25.63 3.65
CA ILE A 346 -2.51 25.07 4.84
C ILE A 346 -1.06 25.57 4.93
N SER A 347 -0.36 25.66 3.81
CA SER A 347 1.04 26.11 3.77
C SER A 347 1.17 27.58 4.16
N ALA A 348 0.27 28.44 3.69
CA ALA A 348 0.21 29.87 4.06
C ALA A 348 -0.09 30.01 5.56
N PHE A 349 -1.14 29.34 6.05
CA PHE A 349 -1.52 29.36 7.46
C PHE A 349 -0.37 28.89 8.37
N ALA A 350 0.25 27.75 8.04
CA ALA A 350 1.36 27.21 8.81
C ALA A 350 2.61 28.11 8.81
N LYS A 351 2.80 28.94 7.79
CA LYS A 351 3.91 29.90 7.74
C LYS A 351 3.69 31.06 8.73
N GLU A 352 2.46 31.54 8.84
CA GLU A 352 2.08 32.71 9.66
C GLU A 352 1.83 32.31 11.13
N ASN A 353 1.31 31.12 11.38
CA ASN A 353 0.82 30.65 12.68
C ASN A 353 1.66 29.52 13.28
N THR A 354 2.96 29.44 12.97
CA THR A 354 3.88 28.50 13.62
C THR A 354 4.17 28.94 15.05
N ARG A 355 3.86 28.11 16.04
CA ARG A 355 4.20 28.33 17.46
C ARG A 355 5.62 27.87 17.76
N GLU A 356 5.94 26.62 17.41
CA GLU A 356 7.22 25.99 17.72
C GLU A 356 7.74 25.17 16.53
N ARG A 357 9.07 24.98 16.49
CA ARG A 357 9.73 24.20 15.46
C ARG A 357 10.61 23.11 16.07
N PHE A 358 10.35 21.87 15.68
CA PHE A 358 11.10 20.69 16.10
C PHE A 358 11.73 20.02 14.89
N GLY A 359 12.84 20.56 14.41
CA GLY A 359 13.44 20.10 13.15
C GLY A 359 12.49 20.22 11.95
N PRO A 360 12.09 19.13 11.28
CA PRO A 360 11.17 19.16 10.14
C PRO A 360 9.70 19.38 10.55
N VAL A 361 9.38 19.23 11.84
CA VAL A 361 8.01 19.35 12.37
C VAL A 361 7.77 20.77 12.86
N ARG A 362 6.58 21.32 12.55
CA ARG A 362 6.10 22.60 13.07
C ARG A 362 4.80 22.40 13.83
N SER A 363 4.75 22.90 15.04
CA SER A 363 3.51 23.12 15.78
C SER A 363 2.85 24.38 15.27
N ILE A 364 1.57 24.32 14.95
CA ILE A 364 0.80 25.45 14.46
C ILE A 364 -0.34 25.79 15.43
N GLU A 365 -0.81 27.04 15.36
CA GLU A 365 -2.00 27.43 16.11
C GLU A 365 -3.24 26.68 15.63
N ALA A 366 -4.18 26.48 16.56
CA ALA A 366 -5.46 25.88 16.22
C ALA A 366 -6.27 26.85 15.35
N GLY A 367 -6.61 26.44 14.13
CA GLY A 367 -7.34 27.30 13.19
C GLY A 367 -7.77 26.54 11.93
N ILE A 368 -7.10 25.44 11.60
CA ILE A 368 -7.49 24.61 10.44
C ILE A 368 -8.19 23.35 10.94
N VAL A 369 -9.40 23.17 10.46
CA VAL A 369 -10.20 21.95 10.65
C VAL A 369 -10.21 21.15 9.36
N LEU A 370 -9.97 19.85 9.48
CA LEU A 370 -9.93 18.90 8.38
C LEU A 370 -11.05 17.88 8.53
N GLU A 371 -11.75 17.59 7.44
CA GLU A 371 -12.63 16.42 7.38
C GLU A 371 -11.77 15.17 7.20
N VAL A 372 -11.94 14.22 8.08
CA VAL A 372 -11.17 12.99 8.13
C VAL A 372 -12.11 11.80 7.95
N ALA A 373 -11.71 10.87 7.10
CA ALA A 373 -12.34 9.56 7.04
C ALA A 373 -11.36 8.50 7.57
N CYS A 374 -11.85 7.51 8.27
CA CYS A 374 -11.06 6.34 8.64
C CYS A 374 -11.89 5.06 8.56
N GLU A 375 -11.20 3.95 8.39
CA GLU A 375 -11.82 2.63 8.28
C GLU A 375 -12.40 2.17 9.63
N ARG A 376 -11.67 2.44 10.72
CA ARG A 376 -12.05 2.04 12.08
C ARG A 376 -11.33 2.90 13.11
N ILE A 377 -11.94 3.05 14.28
CA ILE A 377 -11.34 3.64 15.47
C ILE A 377 -11.18 2.53 16.50
N GLU A 378 -9.95 2.30 16.95
CA GLU A 378 -9.60 1.26 17.92
C GLU A 378 -9.13 1.88 19.23
N GLY A 379 -9.40 1.20 20.35
CA GLY A 379 -8.82 1.56 21.64
C GLY A 379 -7.30 1.34 21.66
N SER A 380 -6.54 2.24 22.28
CA SER A 380 -5.08 2.15 22.36
C SER A 380 -4.54 2.66 23.69
N ALA A 381 -4.15 1.76 24.57
CA ALA A 381 -3.51 2.12 25.85
C ALA A 381 -2.14 2.79 25.70
N ARG A 382 -1.52 2.72 24.51
CA ARG A 382 -0.19 3.31 24.25
C ARG A 382 -0.26 4.77 23.82
N ARG A 383 -1.45 5.28 23.47
CA ARG A 383 -1.64 6.66 23.01
C ARG A 383 -2.31 7.51 24.08
N LYS A 384 -1.87 8.76 24.20
CA LYS A 384 -2.44 9.72 25.16
C LYS A 384 -3.94 9.96 24.93
N SER A 385 -4.40 9.85 23.67
CA SER A 385 -5.83 9.96 23.31
C SER A 385 -6.66 8.72 23.65
N GLY A 386 -6.05 7.60 24.04
CA GLY A 386 -6.77 6.33 24.23
C GLY A 386 -7.25 5.66 22.94
N LEU A 387 -7.05 6.26 21.76
CA LEU A 387 -7.53 5.73 20.49
C LEU A 387 -6.45 5.66 19.40
N ARG A 388 -6.70 4.82 18.39
CA ARG A 388 -5.90 4.68 17.17
C ARG A 388 -6.84 4.74 15.96
N LEU A 389 -6.53 5.61 15.03
CA LEU A 389 -7.21 5.67 13.74
C LEU A 389 -6.60 4.63 12.80
N ILE A 390 -7.42 3.82 12.16
CA ILE A 390 -7.02 2.82 11.18
C ILE A 390 -7.30 3.37 9.79
N THR A 391 -6.27 3.41 8.96
CA THR A 391 -6.29 3.95 7.60
C THR A 391 -6.91 5.37 7.51
N PRO A 392 -6.44 6.34 8.30
CA PRO A 392 -6.98 7.69 8.23
C PRO A 392 -6.60 8.35 6.89
N ARG A 393 -7.55 9.11 6.33
CA ARG A 393 -7.34 9.91 5.13
C ARG A 393 -8.05 11.24 5.25
N LEU A 394 -7.51 12.25 4.59
CA LEU A 394 -8.13 13.58 4.51
C LEU A 394 -9.12 13.62 3.34
N LEU A 395 -10.24 14.30 3.54
CA LEU A 395 -11.24 14.50 2.52
C LEU A 395 -11.24 15.94 2.00
N CYS A 396 -11.23 16.94 2.90
CA CYS A 396 -11.20 18.35 2.57
C CYS A 396 -10.83 19.19 3.79
N VAL A 397 -10.57 20.49 3.54
CA VAL A 397 -10.49 21.53 4.58
C VAL A 397 -11.90 22.04 4.89
N ARG A 398 -12.26 22.06 6.18
CA ARG A 398 -13.57 22.56 6.66
C ARG A 398 -13.43 24.03 7.10
N GLN A 399 -13.77 24.93 6.20
CA GLN A 399 -13.77 26.38 6.50
C GLN A 399 -14.99 26.85 7.30
N ASP A 400 -16.05 26.03 7.29
CA ASP A 400 -17.33 26.28 7.94
C ASP A 400 -17.36 25.89 9.42
N VAL A 401 -16.33 25.19 9.92
CA VAL A 401 -16.29 24.67 11.29
C VAL A 401 -15.19 25.36 12.09
N PRO A 402 -15.50 26.17 13.10
CA PRO A 402 -14.53 26.65 14.09
C PRO A 402 -13.87 25.46 14.80
N TRP A 403 -12.58 25.53 15.09
CA TRP A 403 -11.84 24.40 15.66
C TRP A 403 -12.42 23.89 16.99
N GLN A 404 -13.04 24.76 17.79
CA GLN A 404 -13.70 24.40 19.05
C GLN A 404 -14.93 23.50 18.83
N HIS A 405 -15.51 23.53 17.63
CA HIS A 405 -16.66 22.71 17.25
C HIS A 405 -16.28 21.47 16.45
N ALA A 406 -14.98 21.18 16.29
CA ALA A 406 -14.53 19.91 15.76
C ALA A 406 -14.91 18.77 16.72
N HIS A 407 -14.88 17.52 16.22
CA HIS A 407 -15.25 16.37 17.04
C HIS A 407 -14.43 16.29 18.31
N THR A 408 -15.11 16.01 19.42
CA THR A 408 -14.47 15.84 20.72
C THR A 408 -13.81 14.47 20.81
N LEU A 409 -12.79 14.36 21.67
CA LEU A 409 -12.17 13.06 21.97
C LEU A 409 -13.20 12.03 22.46
N GLN A 410 -14.13 12.47 23.31
CA GLN A 410 -15.19 11.58 23.83
C GLN A 410 -16.11 11.10 22.72
N SER A 411 -16.49 11.95 21.77
CA SER A 411 -17.31 11.53 20.63
C SER A 411 -16.62 10.48 19.76
N LEU A 412 -15.29 10.58 19.59
CA LEU A 412 -14.50 9.58 18.86
C LEU A 412 -14.33 8.28 19.66
N LEU A 413 -14.13 8.35 20.97
CA LEU A 413 -14.06 7.17 21.84
C LEU A 413 -15.36 6.37 21.82
N ASN A 414 -16.51 7.04 21.71
CA ASN A 414 -17.82 6.37 21.60
C ASN A 414 -18.02 5.64 20.26
N LEU A 415 -17.15 5.87 19.27
CA LEU A 415 -17.14 5.16 17.99
C LEU A 415 -16.23 3.92 17.99
N ILE A 416 -15.56 3.64 19.11
CA ILE A 416 -14.77 2.42 19.26
C ILE A 416 -15.75 1.24 19.37
N ALA A 417 -15.65 0.33 18.41
CA ALA A 417 -16.44 -0.89 18.35
C ALA A 417 -15.84 -2.00 19.20
#